data_c05ac477cbe7056e8c3a3192889ef677
#
_entry.id   c05ac477cbe7056e8c3a3192889ef677
#
_cell.length_a   1.000
_cell.length_b   1.000
_cell.length_c   1.000
_cell.angle_alpha   90.00
_cell.angle_beta   90.00
_cell.angle_gamma   90.00
#
_symmetry.space_group_name_H-M   'P 1'
#
loop_
_entity.id
_entity.type
_entity.pdbx_description
1 polymer ?
#
loop_
_entity_poly.entity_id
_entity_poly.type
_entity_poly.pdbx_seq_one_letter_code
_entity_poly.pdbx_strand_id
1 'polypeptide(L)'
;MMKRLIIFLFAGLLFAACAGTEPSPNGIWLWSKYMNDVDLDEFVAKDIDNIILHEVAFEKHGVDSTLAFVKAAQEKGIRVHIWFQCFYKDGKWISPVDDSLCRYKQEYFDEVIERAVKYVGYGVDGIHLDYIRFGGTAHKHNPSEEVTATGCVTEFCRQINAATKAANPKIILSAALMPEPDSEYYYGQDPAQMGQYIDILMPMIYFHSDSYRSGGREWAGKVADHFATTGAPAKVWAGLTTYYDTDSTKVVPMDAEGILDDSRFFADSTLAEGVVLFRYGLGDLPSLGDLWKRTKQINK
;
A
#
# COMPACT_ATOMS: atom_id res chain seq x y z
N MET A 1 -61.57 37.21 20.88
CA MET A 1 -60.61 36.73 19.83
C MET A 1 -59.44 36.06 20.52
N MET A 2 -59.44 34.73 20.63
CA MET A 2 -58.38 33.95 21.25
C MET A 2 -57.42 33.51 20.16
N LYS A 3 -56.15 33.98 20.24
CA LYS A 3 -55.04 33.51 19.37
C LYS A 3 -54.52 32.17 19.89
N ARG A 4 -54.71 31.09 19.09
CA ARG A 4 -54.15 29.77 19.37
C ARG A 4 -52.68 29.80 18.96
N LEU A 5 -51.79 29.58 19.94
CA LEU A 5 -50.35 29.42 19.76
C LEU A 5 -50.11 27.95 19.39
N ILE A 6 -49.65 27.68 18.16
CA ILE A 6 -49.25 26.34 17.71
C ILE A 6 -47.75 26.20 18.01
N ILE A 7 -47.42 25.35 18.99
CA ILE A 7 -46.06 24.99 19.32
C ILE A 7 -45.68 23.81 18.41
N PHE A 8 -44.75 24.01 17.45
CA PHE A 8 -44.11 22.93 16.72
C PHE A 8 -43.00 22.35 17.58
N LEU A 9 -43.22 21.13 18.08
CA LEU A 9 -42.17 20.32 18.65
C LEU A 9 -41.29 19.75 17.50
N PHE A 10 -40.08 20.28 17.35
CA PHE A 10 -39.06 19.67 16.52
C PHE A 10 -38.44 18.49 17.32
N ALA A 11 -38.83 17.26 16.99
CA ALA A 11 -38.17 16.06 17.45
C ALA A 11 -36.85 15.93 16.68
N GLY A 12 -35.77 16.44 17.24
CA GLY A 12 -34.41 16.20 16.73
C GLY A 12 -34.07 14.73 16.89
N LEU A 13 -34.08 13.97 15.81
CA LEU A 13 -33.43 12.66 15.75
C LEU A 13 -31.93 12.90 15.88
N LEU A 14 -31.38 12.65 17.05
CA LEU A 14 -29.95 12.46 17.27
C LEU A 14 -29.56 11.14 16.59
N PHE A 15 -29.07 11.23 15.36
CA PHE A 15 -28.23 10.16 14.80
C PHE A 15 -26.96 10.14 15.63
N ALA A 16 -26.87 9.23 16.59
CA ALA A 16 -25.58 8.80 17.13
C ALA A 16 -24.83 8.13 15.97
N ALA A 17 -24.04 8.91 15.23
CA ALA A 17 -23.01 8.34 14.40
C ALA A 17 -22.11 7.55 15.37
N CYS A 18 -22.11 6.24 15.28
CA CYS A 18 -21.02 5.43 15.78
C CYS A 18 -19.78 5.96 15.06
N ALA A 19 -18.99 6.77 15.74
CA ALA A 19 -17.65 7.10 15.31
C ALA A 19 -16.85 5.79 15.38
N GLY A 20 -16.90 5.02 14.30
CA GLY A 20 -15.97 3.92 14.09
C GLY A 20 -14.57 4.51 14.21
N THR A 21 -13.73 3.93 15.03
CA THR A 21 -12.32 4.30 15.07
C THR A 21 -11.75 4.09 13.67
N GLU A 22 -11.03 5.10 13.16
CA GLU A 22 -10.30 4.91 11.88
C GLU A 22 -9.44 3.65 11.99
N PRO A 23 -9.44 2.78 10.95
CA PRO A 23 -8.60 1.59 10.94
C PRO A 23 -7.14 1.95 11.20
N SER A 24 -6.43 1.10 11.94
CA SER A 24 -5.01 1.32 12.23
C SER A 24 -4.19 1.27 10.93
N PRO A 25 -3.03 1.93 10.87
CA PRO A 25 -2.15 1.89 9.71
C PRO A 25 -1.24 0.65 9.72
N ASN A 26 -1.81 -0.50 10.10
CA ASN A 26 -1.13 -1.79 10.11
C ASN A 26 -1.67 -2.66 8.98
N GLY A 27 -0.79 -3.14 8.12
CA GLY A 27 -1.17 -3.95 6.96
C GLY A 27 -0.34 -5.21 6.81
N ILE A 28 -0.82 -6.09 5.94
CA ILE A 28 -0.12 -7.32 5.58
C ILE A 28 -0.31 -7.65 4.11
N TRP A 29 0.76 -8.03 3.40
CA TRP A 29 0.67 -8.60 2.07
C TRP A 29 0.23 -10.06 2.13
N LEU A 30 -0.85 -10.35 1.42
CA LEU A 30 -1.49 -11.66 1.36
C LEU A 30 -1.43 -12.23 -0.07
N TRP A 31 -0.65 -13.29 -0.24
CA TRP A 31 -0.69 -14.06 -1.47
C TRP A 31 -2.03 -14.76 -1.66
N SER A 32 -2.54 -14.77 -2.89
CA SER A 32 -3.82 -15.42 -3.25
C SER A 32 -3.96 -16.85 -2.72
N LYS A 33 -2.87 -17.61 -2.66
CA LYS A 33 -2.89 -19.00 -2.20
C LYS A 33 -3.30 -19.16 -0.72
N TYR A 34 -3.16 -18.13 0.08
CA TYR A 34 -3.49 -18.12 1.51
C TYR A 34 -4.84 -17.46 1.83
N MET A 35 -5.57 -16.94 0.83
CA MET A 35 -6.81 -16.20 1.06
C MET A 35 -7.83 -16.99 1.90
N ASN A 36 -7.94 -18.30 1.66
CA ASN A 36 -8.87 -19.17 2.39
C ASN A 36 -8.32 -19.68 3.74
N ASP A 37 -7.05 -19.44 4.03
CA ASP A 37 -6.38 -19.88 5.27
C ASP A 37 -6.36 -18.76 6.33
N VAL A 38 -6.78 -17.54 5.96
CA VAL A 38 -6.77 -16.38 6.87
C VAL A 38 -7.90 -16.49 7.89
N ASP A 39 -7.54 -16.38 9.16
CA ASP A 39 -8.48 -16.10 10.25
C ASP A 39 -8.61 -14.58 10.41
N LEU A 40 -9.73 -14.03 9.94
CA LEU A 40 -10.02 -12.60 10.04
C LEU A 40 -10.24 -12.14 11.49
N ASP A 41 -10.67 -13.02 12.40
CA ASP A 41 -10.80 -12.70 13.81
C ASP A 41 -9.44 -12.57 14.48
N GLU A 42 -8.46 -13.37 14.07
CA GLU A 42 -7.07 -13.21 14.48
C GLU A 42 -6.51 -11.85 14.03
N PHE A 43 -6.81 -11.42 12.79
CA PHE A 43 -6.35 -10.11 12.29
C PHE A 43 -6.95 -8.96 13.11
N VAL A 44 -8.25 -9.02 13.42
CA VAL A 44 -8.90 -8.04 14.32
C VAL A 44 -8.23 -8.02 15.68
N ALA A 45 -7.99 -9.19 16.29
CA ALA A 45 -7.35 -9.29 17.61
C ALA A 45 -5.91 -8.79 17.63
N LYS A 46 -5.25 -8.76 16.47
CA LYS A 46 -3.86 -8.29 16.29
C LYS A 46 -3.76 -6.86 15.73
N ASP A 47 -4.89 -6.19 15.54
CA ASP A 47 -4.99 -4.85 14.93
C ASP A 47 -4.31 -4.77 13.55
N ILE A 48 -4.48 -5.81 12.74
CA ILE A 48 -4.09 -5.83 11.31
C ILE A 48 -5.33 -5.41 10.51
N ASP A 49 -5.45 -4.14 10.26
CA ASP A 49 -6.67 -3.54 9.69
C ASP A 49 -6.61 -3.33 8.16
N ASN A 50 -5.52 -3.76 7.52
CA ASN A 50 -5.38 -3.66 6.07
C ASN A 50 -4.78 -4.94 5.48
N ILE A 51 -5.50 -5.54 4.54
CA ILE A 51 -5.04 -6.69 3.75
C ILE A 51 -4.67 -6.21 2.36
N ILE A 52 -3.45 -6.49 1.93
CA ILE A 52 -2.97 -6.22 0.58
C ILE A 52 -3.05 -7.56 -0.19
N LEU A 53 -4.23 -7.84 -0.77
CA LEU A 53 -4.55 -9.12 -1.41
C LEU A 53 -4.07 -9.18 -2.86
N HIS A 54 -3.25 -10.17 -3.19
CA HIS A 54 -2.77 -10.38 -4.55
C HIS A 54 -3.91 -10.70 -5.54
N GLU A 55 -3.99 -9.97 -6.65
CA GLU A 55 -5.08 -10.02 -7.64
C GLU A 55 -5.36 -11.40 -8.23
N VAL A 56 -4.35 -12.28 -8.27
CA VAL A 56 -4.52 -13.67 -8.73
C VAL A 56 -5.58 -14.43 -7.91
N ALA A 57 -6.02 -13.91 -6.77
CA ALA A 57 -7.15 -14.46 -6.03
C ALA A 57 -8.43 -14.54 -6.88
N PHE A 58 -8.69 -13.54 -7.72
CA PHE A 58 -9.85 -13.53 -8.62
C PHE A 58 -9.81 -14.62 -9.69
N GLU A 59 -8.62 -14.94 -10.16
CA GLU A 59 -8.43 -16.05 -11.11
C GLU A 59 -8.48 -17.40 -10.39
N LYS A 60 -7.75 -17.53 -9.28
CA LYS A 60 -7.56 -18.79 -8.57
C LYS A 60 -8.81 -19.29 -7.83
N HIS A 61 -9.55 -18.37 -7.20
CA HIS A 61 -10.71 -18.69 -6.37
C HIS A 61 -12.04 -18.27 -6.99
N GLY A 62 -12.00 -17.54 -8.11
CA GLY A 62 -13.17 -16.95 -8.75
C GLY A 62 -13.58 -15.60 -8.15
N VAL A 63 -14.33 -14.84 -8.94
CA VAL A 63 -14.78 -13.49 -8.55
C VAL A 63 -15.67 -13.53 -7.32
N ASP A 64 -16.69 -14.39 -7.32
CA ASP A 64 -17.68 -14.44 -6.23
C ASP A 64 -17.04 -14.81 -4.88
N SER A 65 -16.15 -15.80 -4.87
CA SER A 65 -15.45 -16.21 -3.64
C SER A 65 -14.51 -15.12 -3.12
N THR A 66 -13.79 -14.44 -4.03
CA THR A 66 -12.89 -13.35 -3.64
C THR A 66 -13.69 -12.15 -3.09
N LEU A 67 -14.82 -11.82 -3.71
CA LEU A 67 -15.69 -10.74 -3.21
C LEU A 67 -16.37 -11.10 -1.88
N ALA A 68 -16.71 -12.37 -1.66
CA ALA A 68 -17.19 -12.82 -0.36
C ALA A 68 -16.13 -12.64 0.74
N PHE A 69 -14.87 -12.93 0.45
CA PHE A 69 -13.75 -12.67 1.36
C PHE A 69 -13.58 -11.17 1.64
N VAL A 70 -13.58 -10.33 0.59
CA VAL A 70 -13.49 -8.87 0.72
C VAL A 70 -14.60 -8.35 1.64
N LYS A 71 -15.84 -8.76 1.40
CA LYS A 71 -16.98 -8.36 2.22
C LYS A 71 -16.86 -8.83 3.66
N ALA A 72 -16.45 -10.07 3.90
CA ALA A 72 -16.26 -10.59 5.26
C ALA A 72 -15.17 -9.83 6.03
N ALA A 73 -14.09 -9.41 5.37
CA ALA A 73 -13.06 -8.56 5.95
C ALA A 73 -13.61 -7.16 6.30
N GLN A 74 -14.34 -6.54 5.38
CA GLN A 74 -14.96 -5.22 5.57
C GLN A 74 -15.98 -5.22 6.70
N GLU A 75 -16.78 -6.28 6.86
CA GLU A 75 -17.74 -6.45 7.97
C GLU A 75 -17.04 -6.50 9.34
N LYS A 76 -15.75 -6.84 9.37
CA LYS A 76 -14.91 -6.82 10.57
C LYS A 76 -14.08 -5.54 10.71
N GLY A 77 -14.26 -4.56 9.82
CA GLY A 77 -13.51 -3.30 9.82
C GLY A 77 -12.13 -3.38 9.18
N ILE A 78 -11.80 -4.49 8.51
CA ILE A 78 -10.53 -4.68 7.81
C ILE A 78 -10.68 -4.19 6.37
N ARG A 79 -9.83 -3.28 5.94
CA ARG A 79 -9.74 -2.80 4.55
C ARG A 79 -9.04 -3.82 3.67
N VAL A 80 -9.53 -4.00 2.44
CA VAL A 80 -8.88 -4.87 1.45
C VAL A 80 -8.43 -4.05 0.26
N HIS A 81 -7.13 -4.04 0.02
CA HIS A 81 -6.48 -3.43 -1.14
C HIS A 81 -6.11 -4.53 -2.13
N ILE A 82 -6.42 -4.33 -3.40
CA ILE A 82 -6.00 -5.29 -4.42
C ILE A 82 -4.58 -4.95 -4.88
N TRP A 83 -3.69 -5.90 -4.67
CA TRP A 83 -2.28 -5.84 -5.04
C TRP A 83 -2.06 -6.43 -6.42
N PHE A 84 -1.61 -5.61 -7.37
CA PHE A 84 -1.31 -6.07 -8.71
C PHE A 84 -0.02 -5.49 -9.28
N GLN A 85 0.54 -6.22 -10.24
CA GLN A 85 1.80 -5.88 -10.89
C GLN A 85 1.53 -4.89 -12.04
N CYS A 86 2.24 -3.74 -12.04
CA CYS A 86 2.08 -2.72 -13.07
C CYS A 86 2.94 -3.01 -14.30
N PHE A 87 4.27 -2.95 -14.17
CA PHE A 87 5.19 -3.07 -15.32
C PHE A 87 5.95 -4.40 -15.33
N TYR A 88 5.29 -5.43 -14.80
CA TYR A 88 5.78 -6.79 -14.81
C TYR A 88 4.65 -7.76 -15.13
N LYS A 89 4.81 -8.59 -16.17
CA LYS A 89 3.78 -9.51 -16.64
C LYS A 89 4.45 -10.79 -17.18
N ASP A 90 3.90 -11.93 -16.84
CA ASP A 90 4.37 -13.25 -17.33
C ASP A 90 5.87 -13.49 -17.12
N GLY A 91 6.40 -13.07 -15.96
CA GLY A 91 7.80 -13.24 -15.61
C GLY A 91 8.76 -12.27 -16.31
N LYS A 92 8.25 -11.21 -16.97
CA LYS A 92 9.06 -10.26 -17.73
C LYS A 92 8.76 -8.81 -17.36
N TRP A 93 9.81 -8.00 -17.31
CA TRP A 93 9.69 -6.56 -17.25
C TRP A 93 9.15 -6.01 -18.56
N ILE A 94 8.20 -5.09 -18.45
CA ILE A 94 7.65 -4.33 -19.58
C ILE A 94 8.13 -2.90 -19.43
N SER A 95 8.91 -2.42 -20.41
CA SER A 95 9.21 -0.99 -20.48
C SER A 95 7.97 -0.24 -20.95
N PRO A 96 7.40 0.66 -20.16
CA PRO A 96 6.28 1.50 -20.59
C PRO A 96 6.72 2.71 -21.43
N VAL A 97 8.03 2.86 -21.70
CA VAL A 97 8.60 3.81 -22.66
C VAL A 97 8.86 3.11 -23.98
N ASP A 98 8.47 3.74 -25.08
CA ASP A 98 8.89 3.41 -26.43
C ASP A 98 10.05 4.33 -26.80
N ASP A 99 11.28 3.83 -26.62
CA ASP A 99 12.49 4.61 -26.85
C ASP A 99 12.65 5.00 -28.32
N SER A 100 12.14 4.19 -29.25
CA SER A 100 12.25 4.44 -30.69
C SER A 100 11.34 5.54 -31.19
N LEU A 101 10.16 5.68 -30.58
CA LEU A 101 9.15 6.68 -30.91
C LEU A 101 9.15 7.86 -29.95
N CYS A 102 10.07 7.91 -28.97
CA CYS A 102 10.15 8.94 -27.93
C CYS A 102 8.79 9.25 -27.30
N ARG A 103 8.08 8.19 -26.84
CA ARG A 103 6.75 8.35 -26.24
C ARG A 103 6.51 7.32 -25.11
N TYR A 104 5.55 7.62 -24.24
CA TYR A 104 5.00 6.62 -23.33
C TYR A 104 4.03 5.70 -24.12
N LYS A 105 4.00 4.42 -23.74
CA LYS A 105 3.09 3.42 -24.32
C LYS A 105 1.71 3.59 -23.67
N GLN A 106 0.93 4.56 -24.15
CA GLN A 106 -0.37 4.89 -23.57
C GLN A 106 -1.31 3.68 -23.57
N GLU A 107 -1.27 2.88 -24.62
CA GLU A 107 -2.05 1.64 -24.74
C GLU A 107 -1.78 0.65 -23.61
N TYR A 108 -0.57 0.63 -23.07
CA TYR A 108 -0.22 -0.19 -21.91
C TYR A 108 -0.70 0.44 -20.59
N PHE A 109 -0.62 1.76 -20.49
CA PHE A 109 -1.20 2.48 -19.34
C PHE A 109 -2.70 2.20 -19.24
N ASP A 110 -3.40 2.32 -20.37
CA ASP A 110 -4.85 2.12 -20.46
C ASP A 110 -5.23 0.70 -19.99
N GLU A 111 -4.50 -0.35 -20.44
CA GLU A 111 -4.71 -1.75 -20.00
C GLU A 111 -4.64 -1.89 -18.47
N VAL A 112 -3.61 -1.30 -17.85
CA VAL A 112 -3.39 -1.41 -16.39
C VAL A 112 -4.43 -0.58 -15.62
N ILE A 113 -4.76 0.61 -16.11
CA ILE A 113 -5.74 1.51 -15.51
C ILE A 113 -7.16 0.92 -15.57
N GLU A 114 -7.57 0.36 -16.71
CA GLU A 114 -8.87 -0.31 -16.85
C GLU A 114 -9.00 -1.47 -15.85
N ARG A 115 -7.93 -2.24 -15.65
CA ARG A 115 -7.89 -3.31 -14.66
C ARG A 115 -8.07 -2.77 -13.23
N ALA A 116 -7.41 -1.67 -12.87
CA ALA A 116 -7.57 -1.01 -11.58
C ALA A 116 -9.00 -0.50 -11.36
N VAL A 117 -9.57 0.19 -12.35
CA VAL A 117 -10.96 0.71 -12.31
C VAL A 117 -11.97 -0.44 -12.16
N LYS A 118 -11.73 -1.57 -12.82
CA LYS A 118 -12.55 -2.77 -12.64
C LYS A 118 -12.59 -3.23 -11.18
N TYR A 119 -11.42 -3.29 -10.50
CA TYR A 119 -11.38 -3.68 -9.08
C TYR A 119 -12.04 -2.62 -8.18
N VAL A 120 -11.88 -1.34 -8.48
CA VAL A 120 -12.64 -0.28 -7.79
C VAL A 120 -14.14 -0.52 -7.89
N GLY A 121 -14.62 -0.91 -9.07
CA GLY A 121 -16.03 -1.28 -9.31
C GLY A 121 -16.50 -2.50 -8.51
N TYR A 122 -15.61 -3.32 -8.01
CA TYR A 122 -15.93 -4.44 -7.12
C TYR A 122 -16.14 -4.04 -5.66
N GLY A 123 -15.92 -2.76 -5.31
CA GLY A 123 -16.15 -2.25 -3.96
C GLY A 123 -15.02 -2.52 -2.97
N VAL A 124 -13.80 -2.70 -3.45
CA VAL A 124 -12.60 -2.82 -2.61
C VAL A 124 -12.23 -1.47 -2.00
N ASP A 125 -11.44 -1.48 -0.92
CA ASP A 125 -11.06 -0.26 -0.20
C ASP A 125 -9.84 0.43 -0.78
N GLY A 126 -8.98 -0.31 -1.47
CA GLY A 126 -7.77 0.23 -2.06
C GLY A 126 -7.25 -0.52 -3.28
N ILE A 127 -6.38 0.14 -4.00
CA ILE A 127 -5.56 -0.40 -5.08
C ILE A 127 -4.09 -0.26 -4.67
N HIS A 128 -3.35 -1.35 -4.68
CA HIS A 128 -1.94 -1.38 -4.35
C HIS A 128 -1.10 -1.69 -5.58
N LEU A 129 -0.27 -0.73 -5.98
CA LEU A 129 0.57 -0.79 -7.16
C LEU A 129 1.94 -1.38 -6.80
N ASP A 130 2.22 -2.57 -7.28
CA ASP A 130 3.55 -3.16 -7.21
C ASP A 130 4.17 -3.20 -8.61
N TYR A 131 5.50 -3.35 -8.67
CA TYR A 131 6.25 -3.30 -9.92
C TYR A 131 5.96 -2.04 -10.76
N ILE A 132 5.56 -0.94 -10.11
CA ILE A 132 5.41 0.37 -10.73
C ILE A 132 6.80 1.00 -10.92
N ARG A 133 7.62 0.32 -11.69
CA ARG A 133 9.04 0.65 -11.86
C ARG A 133 9.67 -0.12 -13.03
N PHE A 134 10.83 0.34 -13.45
CA PHE A 134 11.71 -0.43 -14.32
C PHE A 134 12.49 -1.49 -13.52
N GLY A 135 12.95 -2.53 -14.19
CA GLY A 135 13.71 -3.63 -13.59
C GLY A 135 15.20 -3.33 -13.40
N GLY A 136 15.56 -2.15 -12.88
CA GLY A 136 16.95 -1.70 -12.73
C GLY A 136 17.53 -1.03 -13.97
N THR A 137 16.72 -0.69 -14.95
CA THR A 137 17.16 -0.18 -16.26
C THR A 137 16.62 1.20 -16.62
N ALA A 138 15.99 1.93 -15.68
CA ALA A 138 15.34 3.21 -15.95
C ALA A 138 16.27 4.22 -16.65
N HIS A 139 17.54 4.31 -16.22
CA HIS A 139 18.56 5.17 -16.84
C HIS A 139 18.80 4.92 -18.34
N LYS A 140 18.31 3.79 -18.88
CA LYS A 140 18.41 3.45 -20.32
C LYS A 140 17.18 3.86 -21.13
N HIS A 141 16.14 4.37 -20.47
CA HIS A 141 14.85 4.66 -21.07
C HIS A 141 14.51 6.15 -20.97
N ASN A 142 15.44 7.00 -21.42
CA ASN A 142 15.31 8.45 -21.44
C ASN A 142 15.61 8.96 -22.86
N PRO A 143 14.72 8.72 -23.85
CA PRO A 143 14.99 9.04 -25.24
C PRO A 143 14.98 10.54 -25.55
N SER A 144 14.37 11.37 -24.70
CA SER A 144 14.40 12.85 -24.80
C SER A 144 14.28 13.49 -23.40
N GLU A 145 14.36 14.83 -23.34
CA GLU A 145 14.15 15.57 -22.07
C GLU A 145 12.69 15.50 -21.59
N GLU A 146 11.74 15.38 -22.51
CA GLU A 146 10.31 15.30 -22.18
C GLU A 146 9.83 13.88 -21.91
N VAL A 147 10.54 12.87 -22.43
CA VAL A 147 10.18 11.45 -22.26
C VAL A 147 11.29 10.73 -21.52
N THR A 148 11.09 10.57 -20.24
CA THR A 148 12.04 9.91 -19.33
C THR A 148 11.38 8.76 -18.60
N ALA A 149 12.18 7.82 -18.06
CA ALA A 149 11.68 6.72 -17.26
C ALA A 149 10.96 7.23 -15.99
N THR A 150 11.53 8.23 -15.30
CA THR A 150 10.93 8.84 -14.11
C THR A 150 9.64 9.59 -14.44
N GLY A 151 9.65 10.38 -15.53
CA GLY A 151 8.45 11.03 -16.02
C GLY A 151 7.35 10.03 -16.41
N CYS A 152 7.72 8.88 -16.97
CA CYS A 152 6.81 7.79 -17.31
C CYS A 152 6.10 7.22 -16.07
N VAL A 153 6.85 6.89 -15.00
CA VAL A 153 6.28 6.39 -13.74
C VAL A 153 5.36 7.43 -13.11
N THR A 154 5.80 8.69 -13.09
CA THR A 154 5.01 9.80 -12.55
C THR A 154 3.71 10.02 -13.32
N GLU A 155 3.76 10.03 -14.65
CA GLU A 155 2.57 10.22 -15.49
C GLU A 155 1.59 9.05 -15.34
N PHE A 156 2.09 7.83 -15.24
CA PHE A 156 1.24 6.69 -14.92
C PHE A 156 0.55 6.84 -13.56
N CYS A 157 1.28 7.27 -12.50
CA CYS A 157 0.68 7.56 -11.19
C CYS A 157 -0.43 8.60 -11.30
N ARG A 158 -0.21 9.67 -12.06
CA ARG A 158 -1.20 10.72 -12.27
C ARG A 158 -2.47 10.20 -12.95
N GLN A 159 -2.31 9.40 -14.03
CA GLN A 159 -3.44 8.88 -14.78
C GLN A 159 -4.25 7.85 -13.97
N ILE A 160 -3.58 6.90 -13.31
CA ILE A 160 -4.29 5.88 -12.52
C ILE A 160 -4.99 6.49 -11.30
N ASN A 161 -4.39 7.52 -10.66
CA ASN A 161 -5.05 8.29 -9.60
C ASN A 161 -6.34 8.93 -10.13
N ALA A 162 -6.25 9.67 -11.23
CA ALA A 162 -7.40 10.35 -11.82
C ALA A 162 -8.54 9.37 -12.15
N ALA A 163 -8.23 8.22 -12.76
CA ALA A 163 -9.21 7.23 -13.16
C ALA A 163 -9.85 6.51 -11.97
N THR A 164 -9.04 6.07 -11.00
CA THR A 164 -9.55 5.36 -9.82
C THR A 164 -10.34 6.27 -8.89
N LYS A 165 -9.89 7.53 -8.67
CA LYS A 165 -10.63 8.52 -7.87
C LYS A 165 -11.91 8.99 -8.57
N ALA A 166 -11.96 9.02 -9.89
CA ALA A 166 -13.20 9.29 -10.64
C ALA A 166 -14.22 8.16 -10.46
N ALA A 167 -13.78 6.89 -10.40
CA ALA A 167 -14.64 5.75 -10.14
C ALA A 167 -15.11 5.69 -8.67
N ASN A 168 -14.23 5.98 -7.72
CA ASN A 168 -14.54 6.07 -6.29
C ASN A 168 -13.62 7.09 -5.61
N PRO A 169 -14.09 8.29 -5.24
CA PRO A 169 -13.26 9.32 -4.59
C PRO A 169 -12.62 8.89 -3.26
N LYS A 170 -13.14 7.85 -2.62
CA LYS A 170 -12.64 7.33 -1.33
C LYS A 170 -11.62 6.20 -1.49
N ILE A 171 -11.40 5.70 -2.70
CA ILE A 171 -10.44 4.62 -2.92
C ILE A 171 -9.04 5.03 -2.43
N ILE A 172 -8.35 4.13 -1.75
CA ILE A 172 -6.98 4.35 -1.32
C ILE A 172 -6.04 3.82 -2.40
N LEU A 173 -5.14 4.68 -2.89
CA LEU A 173 -4.11 4.30 -3.84
C LEU A 173 -2.78 4.20 -3.11
N SER A 174 -2.17 3.01 -3.11
CA SER A 174 -0.87 2.77 -2.47
C SER A 174 0.12 2.16 -3.46
N ALA A 175 1.41 2.30 -3.20
CA ALA A 175 2.45 1.76 -4.07
C ALA A 175 3.63 1.19 -3.28
N ALA A 176 4.15 0.04 -3.75
CA ALA A 176 5.43 -0.50 -3.29
C ALA A 176 6.58 0.21 -4.00
N LEU A 177 7.59 0.65 -3.23
CA LEU A 177 8.77 1.31 -3.75
C LEU A 177 10.05 0.58 -3.34
N MET A 178 11.06 0.68 -4.19
CA MET A 178 12.41 0.26 -3.85
C MET A 178 12.99 1.21 -2.79
N PRO A 179 13.74 0.69 -1.81
CA PRO A 179 14.19 1.49 -0.68
C PRO A 179 15.50 2.26 -0.94
N GLU A 180 16.13 2.07 -2.10
CA GLU A 180 17.40 2.69 -2.41
C GLU A 180 17.28 4.19 -2.64
N PRO A 181 18.25 5.01 -2.20
CA PRO A 181 18.27 6.45 -2.45
C PRO A 181 18.28 6.80 -3.95
N ASP A 182 18.86 5.92 -4.80
CA ASP A 182 18.99 6.11 -6.24
C ASP A 182 17.82 5.48 -7.01
N SER A 183 16.64 5.37 -6.39
CA SER A 183 15.48 4.71 -6.97
C SER A 183 15.02 5.33 -8.29
N GLU A 184 15.23 6.62 -8.50
CA GLU A 184 14.99 7.29 -9.78
C GLU A 184 15.89 6.75 -10.88
N TYR A 185 17.20 6.65 -10.62
CA TYR A 185 18.18 6.25 -11.63
C TYR A 185 17.98 4.81 -12.10
N TYR A 186 17.72 3.90 -11.16
CA TYR A 186 17.57 2.48 -11.49
C TYR A 186 16.15 2.07 -11.82
N TYR A 187 15.15 2.69 -11.16
CA TYR A 187 13.79 2.20 -11.18
C TYR A 187 12.78 3.22 -11.75
N GLY A 188 13.18 4.47 -11.91
CA GLY A 188 12.30 5.55 -12.35
C GLY A 188 11.31 5.99 -11.27
N GLN A 189 11.53 5.61 -10.02
CA GLN A 189 10.67 5.97 -8.89
C GLN A 189 11.18 7.24 -8.22
N ASP A 190 10.45 8.33 -8.35
CA ASP A 190 10.69 9.60 -7.66
C ASP A 190 9.61 9.80 -6.57
N PRO A 191 9.95 9.62 -5.29
CA PRO A 191 8.98 9.75 -4.20
C PRO A 191 8.30 11.12 -4.16
N ALA A 192 9.01 12.20 -4.51
CA ALA A 192 8.46 13.56 -4.49
C ALA A 192 7.35 13.75 -5.53
N GLN A 193 7.53 13.18 -6.71
CA GLN A 193 6.53 13.26 -7.77
C GLN A 193 5.41 12.24 -7.57
N MET A 194 5.76 10.99 -7.20
CA MET A 194 4.77 9.94 -6.94
C MET A 194 3.85 10.31 -5.78
N GLY A 195 4.38 10.92 -4.71
CA GLY A 195 3.62 11.33 -3.52
C GLY A 195 2.54 12.37 -3.79
N GLN A 196 2.55 13.04 -4.95
CA GLN A 196 1.48 13.95 -5.35
C GLN A 196 0.21 13.21 -5.82
N TYR A 197 0.33 11.92 -6.16
CA TYR A 197 -0.75 11.14 -6.76
C TYR A 197 -1.07 9.87 -5.99
N ILE A 198 -0.16 9.38 -5.16
CA ILE A 198 -0.29 8.16 -4.36
C ILE A 198 -0.63 8.54 -2.92
N ASP A 199 -1.66 7.94 -2.32
CA ASP A 199 -2.06 8.24 -0.94
C ASP A 199 -1.06 7.66 0.08
N ILE A 200 -0.50 6.45 -0.20
CA ILE A 200 0.41 5.76 0.71
C ILE A 200 1.60 5.18 -0.07
N LEU A 201 2.79 5.63 0.23
CA LEU A 201 4.04 5.04 -0.25
C LEU A 201 4.47 3.94 0.72
N MET A 202 4.77 2.76 0.19
CA MET A 202 5.20 1.59 0.97
C MET A 202 6.61 1.16 0.53
N PRO A 203 7.67 1.86 0.97
CA PRO A 203 9.04 1.44 0.68
C PRO A 203 9.31 0.06 1.30
N MET A 204 9.88 -0.85 0.51
CA MET A 204 10.20 -2.23 0.89
C MET A 204 11.49 -2.25 1.73
N ILE A 205 11.42 -1.81 2.99
CA ILE A 205 12.56 -1.66 3.90
C ILE A 205 12.90 -3.02 4.51
N TYR A 206 13.37 -3.95 3.68
CA TYR A 206 13.65 -5.34 4.06
C TYR A 206 15.05 -5.48 4.65
N PHE A 207 15.34 -4.77 5.76
CA PHE A 207 16.67 -4.66 6.36
C PHE A 207 17.19 -5.95 7.01
N HIS A 208 16.37 -7.01 7.03
CA HIS A 208 16.80 -8.36 7.38
C HIS A 208 17.22 -9.21 6.17
N SER A 209 17.09 -8.68 4.95
CA SER A 209 17.56 -9.36 3.77
C SER A 209 19.07 -9.20 3.61
N ASP A 210 19.73 -10.16 2.93
CA ASP A 210 21.18 -10.10 2.68
C ASP A 210 21.61 -8.82 1.97
N SER A 211 20.75 -8.26 1.10
CA SER A 211 21.05 -7.04 0.34
C SER A 211 21.16 -5.79 1.21
N TYR A 212 20.44 -5.72 2.35
CA TYR A 212 20.33 -4.50 3.18
C TYR A 212 20.78 -4.69 4.63
N ARG A 213 21.13 -5.92 5.02
CA ARG A 213 21.46 -6.27 6.42
C ARG A 213 22.57 -5.43 7.02
N SER A 214 23.57 -5.05 6.23
CA SER A 214 24.72 -4.26 6.70
C SER A 214 24.33 -2.87 7.21
N GLY A 215 23.19 -2.32 6.75
CA GLY A 215 22.68 -1.02 7.19
C GLY A 215 21.86 -1.09 8.48
N GLY A 216 21.26 -2.23 8.76
CA GLY A 216 20.43 -2.46 9.94
C GLY A 216 19.32 -1.43 10.15
N ARG A 217 18.89 -1.27 11.40
CA ARG A 217 17.82 -0.31 11.77
C ARG A 217 18.20 1.16 11.51
N GLU A 218 19.48 1.52 11.60
CA GLU A 218 19.90 2.90 11.33
C GLU A 218 19.65 3.30 9.87
N TRP A 219 20.02 2.42 8.93
CA TRP A 219 19.70 2.61 7.52
C TRP A 219 18.19 2.60 7.28
N ALA A 220 17.48 1.63 7.86
CA ALA A 220 16.05 1.48 7.71
C ALA A 220 15.27 2.73 8.17
N GLY A 221 15.65 3.32 9.30
CA GLY A 221 15.06 4.57 9.79
C GLY A 221 15.31 5.74 8.86
N LYS A 222 16.56 5.90 8.36
CA LYS A 222 16.89 6.96 7.39
C LYS A 222 16.08 6.83 6.10
N VAL A 223 15.83 5.61 5.62
CA VAL A 223 14.99 5.35 4.46
C VAL A 223 13.55 5.79 4.73
N ALA A 224 12.96 5.37 5.84
CA ALA A 224 11.60 5.75 6.19
C ALA A 224 11.43 7.28 6.28
N ASP A 225 12.35 7.96 6.96
CA ASP A 225 12.34 9.42 7.11
C ASP A 225 12.54 10.15 5.78
N HIS A 226 13.41 9.62 4.91
CA HIS A 226 13.59 10.15 3.56
C HIS A 226 12.29 10.10 2.77
N PHE A 227 11.63 8.93 2.71
CA PHE A 227 10.36 8.80 2.00
C PHE A 227 9.25 9.66 2.59
N ALA A 228 9.16 9.75 3.92
CA ALA A 228 8.17 10.59 4.59
C ALA A 228 8.37 12.08 4.33
N THR A 229 9.63 12.53 4.25
CA THR A 229 9.96 13.92 3.98
C THR A 229 9.79 14.28 2.51
N THR A 230 10.32 13.41 1.62
CA THR A 230 10.36 13.67 0.17
C THR A 230 9.01 13.38 -0.48
N GLY A 231 8.33 12.32 -0.06
CA GLY A 231 7.07 11.86 -0.64
C GLY A 231 5.82 12.59 -0.17
N ALA A 232 5.95 13.59 0.71
CA ALA A 232 4.78 14.36 1.17
C ALA A 232 4.02 15.00 -0.03
N PRO A 233 2.67 15.01 -0.03
CA PRO A 233 1.76 14.74 1.09
C PRO A 233 1.38 13.26 1.31
N ALA A 234 1.92 12.31 0.54
CA ALA A 234 1.63 10.90 0.75
C ALA A 234 2.07 10.44 2.15
N LYS A 235 1.30 9.54 2.74
CA LYS A 235 1.71 8.84 3.96
C LYS A 235 2.78 7.80 3.64
N VAL A 236 3.61 7.45 4.62
CA VAL A 236 4.59 6.38 4.48
C VAL A 236 4.28 5.25 5.45
N TRP A 237 4.10 4.05 4.90
CA TRP A 237 4.03 2.82 5.68
C TRP A 237 5.26 1.98 5.38
N ALA A 238 6.07 1.71 6.41
CA ALA A 238 7.28 0.92 6.24
C ALA A 238 6.96 -0.54 5.90
N GLY A 239 7.44 -1.02 4.76
CA GLY A 239 7.35 -2.43 4.37
C GLY A 239 8.41 -3.25 5.08
N LEU A 240 8.00 -4.23 5.91
CA LEU A 240 8.88 -5.04 6.73
C LEU A 240 8.71 -6.52 6.41
N THR A 241 9.80 -7.30 6.45
CA THR A 241 9.69 -8.76 6.33
C THR A 241 9.25 -9.40 7.64
N THR A 242 8.52 -10.51 7.54
CA THR A 242 8.20 -11.40 8.67
C THR A 242 9.19 -12.56 8.79
N TYR A 243 10.36 -12.40 8.18
CA TYR A 243 11.39 -13.42 8.11
C TYR A 243 12.78 -12.81 7.94
N TYR A 244 13.79 -13.58 8.31
CA TYR A 244 15.18 -13.32 7.97
C TYR A 244 15.50 -14.00 6.65
N ASP A 245 16.07 -13.28 5.72
CA ASP A 245 16.65 -13.83 4.49
C ASP A 245 18.16 -14.02 4.76
N THR A 246 18.56 -15.24 5.07
CA THR A 246 19.93 -15.53 5.53
C THR A 246 20.89 -15.88 4.41
N ASP A 247 20.36 -16.34 3.31
CA ASP A 247 21.00 -16.49 2.00
C ASP A 247 19.91 -16.62 0.94
N SER A 248 20.25 -16.51 -0.33
CA SER A 248 19.29 -16.58 -1.45
C SER A 248 18.44 -17.86 -1.50
N THR A 249 18.68 -18.82 -0.61
CA THR A 249 18.02 -20.14 -0.58
C THR A 249 17.28 -20.43 0.72
N LYS A 250 17.50 -19.62 1.80
CA LYS A 250 16.94 -19.89 3.12
C LYS A 250 16.25 -18.66 3.72
N VAL A 251 14.97 -18.83 3.91
CA VAL A 251 14.11 -17.91 4.66
C VAL A 251 13.86 -18.52 6.04
N VAL A 252 14.19 -17.78 7.10
CA VAL A 252 13.94 -18.18 8.49
C VAL A 252 12.80 -17.32 9.04
N PRO A 253 11.65 -17.91 9.41
CA PRO A 253 10.54 -17.18 10.00
C PRO A 253 10.97 -16.40 11.24
N MET A 254 10.46 -15.17 11.41
CA MET A 254 10.61 -14.41 12.65
C MET A 254 9.52 -14.78 13.63
N ASP A 255 9.83 -14.70 14.92
CA ASP A 255 8.83 -14.77 15.97
C ASP A 255 8.06 -13.45 16.11
N ALA A 256 6.94 -13.51 16.83
CA ALA A 256 6.07 -12.35 17.01
C ALA A 256 6.78 -11.20 17.75
N GLU A 257 7.69 -11.49 18.67
CA GLU A 257 8.43 -10.48 19.43
C GLU A 257 9.39 -9.70 18.53
N GLY A 258 10.12 -10.37 17.64
CA GLY A 258 11.01 -9.74 16.67
C GLY A 258 10.28 -8.83 15.69
N ILE A 259 9.14 -9.29 15.14
CA ILE A 259 8.31 -8.47 14.22
C ILE A 259 7.73 -7.26 14.98
N LEU A 260 7.28 -7.44 16.23
CA LEU A 260 6.77 -6.35 17.04
C LEU A 260 7.85 -5.31 17.37
N ASP A 261 9.05 -5.76 17.70
CA ASP A 261 10.17 -4.88 18.04
C ASP A 261 10.61 -4.04 16.83
N ASP A 262 10.66 -4.65 15.64
CA ASP A 262 10.90 -3.92 14.41
C ASP A 262 9.78 -2.91 14.11
N SER A 263 8.53 -3.33 14.21
CA SER A 263 7.37 -2.44 13.97
C SER A 263 7.35 -1.26 14.94
N ARG A 264 7.69 -1.51 16.20
CA ARG A 264 7.80 -0.49 17.25
C ARG A 264 8.92 0.50 16.97
N PHE A 265 10.08 0.03 16.47
CA PHE A 265 11.15 0.93 16.05
C PHE A 265 10.66 1.97 15.05
N PHE A 266 9.89 1.57 14.02
CA PHE A 266 9.35 2.52 13.04
C PHE A 266 8.33 3.47 13.66
N ALA A 267 7.46 2.99 14.53
CA ALA A 267 6.45 3.83 15.17
C ALA A 267 7.04 4.85 16.15
N ASP A 268 8.10 4.49 16.87
CA ASP A 268 8.66 5.32 17.94
C ASP A 268 9.84 6.19 17.48
N SER A 269 10.53 5.81 16.39
CA SER A 269 11.83 6.39 16.04
C SER A 269 11.93 6.94 14.62
N THR A 270 10.84 6.91 13.84
CA THR A 270 10.83 7.41 12.45
C THR A 270 9.60 8.26 12.15
N LEU A 271 9.59 8.88 10.97
CA LEU A 271 8.45 9.63 10.44
C LEU A 271 7.43 8.74 9.71
N ALA A 272 7.60 7.42 9.70
CA ALA A 272 6.60 6.51 9.14
C ALA A 272 5.27 6.63 9.90
N GLU A 273 4.16 6.55 9.17
CA GLU A 273 2.81 6.63 9.74
C GLU A 273 2.10 5.27 9.83
N GLY A 274 2.78 4.20 9.43
CA GLY A 274 2.25 2.85 9.43
C GLY A 274 3.31 1.81 9.13
N VAL A 275 2.93 0.54 9.26
CA VAL A 275 3.73 -0.61 8.84
C VAL A 275 2.92 -1.55 7.99
N VAL A 276 3.56 -2.24 7.05
CA VAL A 276 2.97 -3.31 6.29
C VAL A 276 3.91 -4.51 6.23
N LEU A 277 3.41 -5.66 6.67
CA LEU A 277 4.22 -6.86 6.87
C LEU A 277 4.28 -7.70 5.58
N PHE A 278 5.46 -8.00 5.13
CA PHE A 278 5.72 -8.92 4.04
C PHE A 278 6.33 -10.21 4.62
N ARG A 279 5.56 -11.27 4.75
CA ARG A 279 4.21 -11.52 4.27
C ARG A 279 3.47 -12.52 5.17
N TYR A 280 2.16 -12.66 5.00
CA TYR A 280 1.37 -13.73 5.63
C TYR A 280 1.89 -15.12 5.24
N GLY A 281 1.84 -16.04 6.20
CA GLY A 281 2.29 -17.42 6.02
C GLY A 281 3.80 -17.63 6.20
N LEU A 282 4.52 -16.60 6.69
CA LEU A 282 5.87 -16.68 7.22
C LEU A 282 5.96 -15.86 8.49
N GLY A 283 6.63 -16.41 9.52
CA GLY A 283 6.70 -15.77 10.83
C GLY A 283 5.40 -15.78 11.61
N ASP A 284 5.49 -15.45 12.89
CA ASP A 284 4.38 -15.38 13.82
C ASP A 284 3.89 -13.92 13.92
N LEU A 285 2.63 -13.67 13.62
CA LEU A 285 2.09 -12.31 13.63
C LEU A 285 1.94 -11.78 15.07
N PRO A 286 2.50 -10.59 15.38
CA PRO A 286 2.32 -9.93 16.67
C PRO A 286 0.97 -9.21 16.75
N SER A 287 0.59 -8.78 17.98
CA SER A 287 -0.42 -7.72 18.13
C SER A 287 0.22 -6.35 17.94
N LEU A 288 -0.31 -5.56 17.00
CA LEU A 288 0.22 -4.23 16.62
C LEU A 288 -0.61 -3.06 17.20
N GLY A 289 -1.60 -3.35 18.05
CA GLY A 289 -2.69 -2.45 18.41
C GLY A 289 -2.35 -1.11 19.04
N ASP A 290 -1.21 -0.99 19.69
CA ASP A 290 -0.86 0.23 20.43
C ASP A 290 0.24 1.07 19.77
N LEU A 291 0.80 0.60 18.66
CA LEU A 291 1.97 1.24 18.06
C LEU A 291 1.73 2.70 17.67
N TRP A 292 0.60 2.98 17.02
CA TRP A 292 0.31 4.30 16.46
C TRP A 292 -0.55 5.20 17.35
N LYS A 293 -1.06 4.68 18.49
CA LYS A 293 -1.89 5.46 19.43
C LYS A 293 -1.09 6.54 20.16
N ARG A 294 0.22 6.34 20.36
CA ARG A 294 1.11 7.24 21.09
C ARG A 294 1.54 8.46 20.26
N THR A 295 1.68 8.30 18.95
CA THR A 295 2.18 9.35 18.05
C THR A 295 1.20 10.53 17.95
N LYS A 296 -0.10 10.31 18.17
CA LYS A 296 -1.12 11.38 18.17
C LYS A 296 -1.04 12.32 19.41
N GLN A 297 -0.30 11.96 20.45
CA GLN A 297 -0.17 12.77 21.67
C GLN A 297 1.03 13.72 21.65
N ILE A 298 2.03 13.50 20.80
CA ILE A 298 3.25 14.33 20.74
C ILE A 298 3.05 15.53 19.81
N ASN A 299 2.10 15.48 18.89
CA ASN A 299 1.81 16.53 17.91
C ASN A 299 0.61 17.42 18.30
N LYS A 300 0.23 17.48 19.57
CA LYS A 300 -0.68 18.42 20.18
C LYS A 300 0.06 19.30 21.19
#